data_a84dd1873cf64f7b4afa239e57095ae3
#
_entry.id   a84dd1873cf64f7b4afa239e57095ae3
#
_cell.length_a   1.000
_cell.length_b   1.000
_cell.length_c   1.000
_cell.angle_alpha   90.00
_cell.angle_beta   90.00
_cell.angle_gamma   90.00
#
_symmetry.space_group_name_H-M   'P 1'
#
loop_
_entity.id
_entity.type
_entity.pdbx_description
1 polymer ?
#
loop_
_entity_poly.entity_id
_entity_poly.type
_entity_poly.pdbx_seq_one_letter_code
_entity_poly.pdbx_strand_id
1 'polypeptide(L)' 'MNDKEMLFKISLLISRSLSGDITKEEQTELDSWREKSEYNKKLFERICSEMVMREKLAQYKSANVQ' A
#
# COMPACT_ATOMS: atom_id res chain seq x y z
N MET A 1 -9.45 2.18 19.42
CA MET A 1 -8.53 2.45 18.33
C MET A 1 -9.29 2.80 17.07
N ASN A 2 -8.82 3.81 16.37
CA ASN A 2 -9.55 4.35 15.22
C ASN A 2 -9.16 3.60 13.94
N ASP A 3 -10.16 3.06 13.25
CA ASP A 3 -9.93 2.33 12.00
C ASP A 3 -9.27 3.19 10.94
N LYS A 4 -9.57 4.48 10.95
CA LYS A 4 -8.98 5.42 10.00
C LYS A 4 -7.48 5.57 10.20
N GLU A 5 -7.04 5.61 11.45
CA GLU A 5 -5.62 5.71 11.76
C GLU A 5 -4.88 4.47 11.32
N MET A 6 -5.48 3.30 11.55
CA MET A 6 -4.87 2.05 11.14
C MET A 6 -4.76 1.99 9.62
N LEU A 7 -5.81 2.35 8.90
CA LEU A 7 -5.79 2.36 7.44
C LEU A 7 -4.74 3.32 6.90
N PHE A 8 -4.62 4.49 7.52
CA PHE A 8 -3.62 5.46 7.11
C PHE A 8 -2.21 4.90 7.28
N LYS A 9 -1.95 4.29 8.43
CA LYS A 9 -0.66 3.71 8.73
C LYS A 9 -0.32 2.58 7.75
N ILE A 10 -1.28 1.68 7.51
CA ILE A 10 -1.08 0.57 6.60
C ILE A 10 -0.84 1.06 5.18
N SER A 11 -1.60 2.05 4.76
CA SER A 11 -1.42 2.63 3.42
C SER A 11 -0.03 3.23 3.27
N LEU A 12 0.46 3.89 4.32
CA LEU A 12 1.80 4.48 4.31
C LEU A 12 2.86 3.39 4.20
N LEU A 13 2.71 2.30 4.96
CA LEU A 13 3.64 1.19 4.91
C LEU A 13 3.66 0.52 3.54
N ILE A 14 2.49 0.37 2.95
CA ILE A 14 2.38 -0.20 1.61
C ILE A 14 3.09 0.70 0.59
N SER A 15 2.87 1.99 0.71
CA SER A 15 3.52 2.97 -0.17
C SER A 15 5.03 2.87 -0.08
N ARG A 16 5.56 2.77 1.13
CA ARG A 16 6.99 2.63 1.35
C ARG A 16 7.53 1.32 0.79
N SER A 17 6.73 0.26 0.92
CA SER A 17 7.10 -1.03 0.38
C SER A 17 7.23 -0.99 -1.14
N LEU A 18 6.29 -0.32 -1.79
CA LEU A 18 6.30 -0.19 -3.24
C LEU A 18 7.45 0.68 -3.74
N SER A 19 7.83 1.67 -2.94
CA SER A 19 8.94 2.57 -3.28
C SER A 19 10.31 1.99 -2.95
N GLY A 20 10.35 0.92 -2.16
CA GLY A 20 11.59 0.33 -1.71
C GLY A 20 12.21 1.03 -0.50
N ASP A 21 11.49 1.93 0.12
CA ASP A 21 11.97 2.72 1.26
C ASP A 21 11.59 2.14 2.62
N ILE A 22 10.87 1.04 2.62
CA ILE A 22 10.37 0.44 3.85
C ILE A 22 11.52 -0.17 4.65
N THR A 23 11.51 0.04 5.96
CA THR A 23 12.51 -0.57 6.83
C THR A 23 12.14 -2.01 7.13
N LYS A 24 13.09 -2.76 7.67
CA LYS A 24 12.89 -4.14 8.04
C LYS A 24 11.78 -4.28 9.08
N GLU A 25 11.79 -3.37 10.05
CA GLU A 25 10.79 -3.37 11.13
C GLU A 25 9.42 -3.05 10.57
N GLU A 26 9.33 -2.09 9.68
CA GLU A 26 8.07 -1.70 9.05
C GLU A 26 7.53 -2.84 8.20
N GLN A 27 8.42 -3.53 7.48
CA GLN A 27 8.01 -4.66 6.65
C GLN A 27 7.44 -5.79 7.52
N THR A 28 8.09 -6.06 8.65
CA THR A 28 7.61 -7.08 9.58
C THR A 28 6.24 -6.70 10.13
N GLU A 29 6.06 -5.44 10.46
CA GLU A 29 4.77 -4.95 10.96
C GLU A 29 3.68 -5.10 9.92
N LEU A 30 3.98 -4.77 8.68
CA LEU A 30 3.04 -4.88 7.58
C LEU A 30 2.66 -6.34 7.32
N ASP A 31 3.67 -7.21 7.28
CA ASP A 31 3.44 -8.64 7.07
C ASP A 31 2.60 -9.23 8.18
N SER A 32 2.88 -8.84 9.42
CA SER A 32 2.14 -9.32 10.59
C SER A 32 0.68 -8.91 10.50
N TRP A 33 0.43 -7.66 10.13
CA TRP A 33 -0.92 -7.16 9.95
C TRP A 33 -1.67 -7.92 8.85
N ARG A 34 -0.99 -8.15 7.75
CA ARG A 34 -1.58 -8.86 6.61
C ARG A 34 -1.99 -10.27 6.96
N GLU A 35 -1.14 -10.96 7.75
CA GLU A 35 -1.40 -12.35 8.11
C GLU A 35 -2.44 -12.50 9.22
N LYS A 36 -2.87 -11.41 9.81
CA LYS A 36 -3.77 -11.44 10.95
C LYS A 36 -5.16 -11.96 10.62
N SER A 37 -5.65 -11.67 9.42
CA SER A 37 -6.97 -12.12 9.02
C SER A 37 -7.09 -12.12 7.50
N GLU A 38 -8.08 -12.87 7.02
CA GLU A 38 -8.39 -12.94 5.60
C GLU A 38 -8.82 -11.56 5.09
N TYR A 39 -9.54 -10.83 5.91
CA TYR A 39 -9.98 -9.48 5.59
C TYR A 39 -8.78 -8.57 5.34
N ASN A 40 -7.79 -8.64 6.24
CA ASN A 40 -6.59 -7.81 6.10
C ASN A 40 -5.81 -8.16 4.85
N LYS A 41 -5.73 -9.44 4.54
CA LYS A 41 -5.03 -9.91 3.35
C LYS A 41 -5.67 -9.37 2.08
N LYS A 42 -6.98 -9.43 2.01
CA LYS A 42 -7.71 -8.91 0.85
C LYS A 42 -7.62 -7.40 0.75
N LEU A 43 -7.68 -6.73 1.88
CA LEU A 43 -7.55 -5.28 1.92
C LEU A 43 -6.16 -4.84 1.47
N PHE A 44 -5.15 -5.57 1.90
CA PHE A 44 -3.77 -5.31 1.47
C PHE A 44 -3.65 -5.39 -0.05
N GLU A 45 -4.17 -6.46 -0.64
CA GLU A 45 -4.12 -6.66 -2.08
C GLU A 45 -4.85 -5.56 -2.83
N ARG A 46 -5.99 -5.14 -2.30
CA ARG A 46 -6.78 -4.09 -2.90
C ARG A 46 -6.05 -2.75 -2.88
N ILE A 47 -5.46 -2.40 -1.74
CA ILE A 47 -4.74 -1.14 -1.61
C ILE A 47 -3.52 -1.12 -2.53
N CYS A 48 -2.77 -2.23 -2.56
CA CYS A 48 -1.62 -2.36 -3.45
C CYS A 48 -2.03 -2.18 -4.90
N SER A 49 -3.11 -2.83 -5.29
CA SER A 49 -3.60 -2.78 -6.66
C SER A 49 -3.99 -1.36 -7.06
N GLU A 50 -4.68 -0.66 -6.15
CA GLU A 50 -5.10 0.70 -6.40
C GLU A 50 -3.91 1.66 -6.53
N MET A 51 -2.92 1.49 -5.69
CA MET A 51 -1.72 2.34 -5.73
C MET A 51 -0.93 2.14 -7.01
N VAL A 52 -0.75 0.89 -7.42
CA VAL A 52 -0.05 0.57 -8.66
C VAL A 52 -0.81 1.11 -9.86
N MET A 53 -2.13 0.98 -9.83
CA MET A 53 -2.96 1.48 -10.91
C MET A 53 -2.89 2.99 -11.04
N ARG A 54 -2.89 3.71 -9.92
CA ARG A 54 -2.76 5.16 -9.93
C ARG A 54 -1.42 5.60 -10.52
N GLU A 55 -0.38 4.90 -10.17
CA GLU A 55 0.95 5.19 -10.67
C GLU A 55 1.02 4.99 -12.18
N LYS A 56 0.45 3.90 -12.66
CA LYS A 56 0.40 3.63 -14.10
C LYS A 56 -0.41 4.67 -14.84
N LEU A 57 -1.54 5.08 -14.28
CA LEU A 57 -2.37 6.10 -14.89
C LEU A 57 -1.64 7.46 -14.97
N ALA A 58 -0.91 7.79 -13.92
CA ALA A 58 -0.13 9.02 -13.91
C ALA A 58 0.94 9.00 -14.99
N GLN A 59 1.63 7.88 -15.14
CA GLN A 59 2.63 7.71 -16.17
C GLN A 59 2.03 7.77 -17.56
N TYR A 60 0.88 7.15 -17.73
CA TYR A 60 0.18 7.13 -18.99
C TYR A 60 -0.24 8.54 -19.40
N LYS A 61 -0.80 9.29 -18.47
CA LYS A 61 -1.20 10.68 -18.72
C LYS A 61 0.00 11.54 -19.06
N SER A 62 1.09 11.32 -18.36
CA SER A 62 2.32 12.08 -18.61
C SER A 62 2.85 11.82 -20.00
N ALA A 63 2.80 10.56 -20.43
CA ALA A 63 3.26 10.19 -21.77
C ALA A 63 2.35 10.73 -22.86
N ASN A 64 1.08 10.96 -22.52
CA ASN A 64 0.08 11.41 -23.47
C ASN A 64 0.03 12.93 -23.64
N VAL A 65 0.56 13.65 -22.69
CA VAL A 65 0.59 15.11 -22.73
C VAL A 65 1.78 15.56 -23.55
N GLN A 66 1.50 15.95 -24.76
CA GLN A 66 2.57 16.46 -25.64
C GLN A 66 2.13 17.68 -26.37
#